data_8c6dbd69590b5fd36f83f9c7a3cd7e9e
#
_entry.id   8c6dbd69590b5fd36f83f9c7a3cd7e9e
#
_cell.length_a   1.000
_cell.length_b   1.000
_cell.length_c   1.000
_cell.angle_alpha   90.00
_cell.angle_beta   90.00
_cell.angle_gamma   90.00
#
_symmetry.space_group_name_H-M   'P 1'
#
loop_
_entity.id
_entity.type
_entity.pdbx_description
1 polymer ?
#
loop_
_entity_poly.entity_id
_entity_poly.type
_entity_poly.pdbx_seq_one_letter_code
_entity_poly.pdbx_strand_id
1 'polypeptide(L)'
;MARRTLEEIYENIGPVSAFVRQLRKQLGYTQEQLAERCGVGIRFLKELELGKTTLRFDKVNQVLAYFGFQLGPIKMERQPLDE
;
A
#
# COMPACT_ATOMS: atom_id res chain seq x y z
N MET A 1 13.78 -16.14 6.39
CA MET A 1 12.93 -16.14 5.18
C MET A 1 13.39 -15.07 4.22
N ALA A 2 13.48 -15.41 2.96
CA ALA A 2 13.87 -14.45 1.95
C ALA A 2 12.75 -13.43 1.73
N ARG A 3 13.12 -12.19 1.47
CA ARG A 3 12.15 -11.18 1.09
C ARG A 3 11.65 -11.47 -0.31
N ARG A 4 10.43 -11.05 -0.58
CA ARG A 4 9.91 -11.05 -1.94
C ARG A 4 10.66 -10.04 -2.78
N THR A 5 10.86 -10.37 -4.06
CA THR A 5 11.40 -9.42 -5.02
C THR A 5 10.33 -8.40 -5.38
N LEU A 6 10.73 -7.30 -6.00
CA LEU A 6 9.76 -6.30 -6.46
C LEU A 6 8.79 -6.91 -7.47
N GLU A 7 9.27 -7.79 -8.35
CA GLU A 7 8.39 -8.44 -9.31
C GLU A 7 7.31 -9.27 -8.64
N GLU A 8 7.69 -10.05 -7.62
CA GLU A 8 6.72 -10.84 -6.87
C GLU A 8 5.69 -9.98 -6.17
N ILE A 9 6.12 -8.84 -5.61
CA ILE A 9 5.22 -7.90 -4.97
C ILE A 9 4.25 -7.31 -5.98
N TYR A 10 4.73 -6.95 -7.17
CA TYR A 10 3.89 -6.37 -8.21
C TYR A 10 2.89 -7.38 -8.78
N GLU A 11 3.25 -8.65 -8.81
CA GLU A 11 2.35 -9.70 -9.30
C GLU A 11 1.23 -10.01 -8.32
N ASN A 12 1.49 -9.82 -7.03
CA ASN A 12 0.54 -10.14 -5.96
C ASN A 12 0.35 -8.93 -5.07
N ILE A 13 -0.29 -7.89 -5.60
CA ILE A 13 -0.41 -6.63 -4.88
C ILE A 13 -1.20 -6.79 -3.58
N GLY A 14 -2.37 -7.40 -3.65
CA GLY A 14 -3.17 -7.61 -2.46
C GLY A 14 -3.63 -6.30 -1.80
N PRO A 15 -3.90 -6.33 -0.50
CA PRO A 15 -4.34 -5.12 0.22
C PRO A 15 -3.30 -4.03 0.19
N VAL A 16 -3.75 -2.79 0.09
CA VAL A 16 -2.85 -1.64 0.00
C VAL A 16 -1.91 -1.55 1.21
N SER A 17 -2.38 -1.92 2.40
CA SER A 17 -1.55 -1.92 3.60
C SER A 17 -0.34 -2.84 3.47
N ALA A 18 -0.58 -4.05 3.01
CA ALA A 18 0.48 -5.03 2.83
C ALA A 18 1.41 -4.63 1.69
N PHE A 19 0.85 -4.09 0.62
CA PHE A 19 1.60 -3.65 -0.54
C PHE A 19 2.60 -2.54 -0.15
N VAL A 20 2.13 -1.52 0.54
CA VAL A 20 2.99 -0.41 0.97
C VAL A 20 4.08 -0.91 1.93
N ARG A 21 3.70 -1.74 2.88
CA ARG A 21 4.66 -2.28 3.84
C ARG A 21 5.75 -3.10 3.15
N GLN A 22 5.38 -3.93 2.19
CA GLN A 22 6.34 -4.76 1.46
C GLN A 22 7.28 -3.90 0.62
N LEU A 23 6.76 -2.89 -0.07
CA LEU A 23 7.60 -1.98 -0.86
C LEU A 23 8.56 -1.21 0.04
N ARG A 24 8.07 -0.71 1.17
CA ARG A 24 8.91 0.02 2.10
C ARG A 24 10.08 -0.85 2.58
N LYS A 25 9.78 -2.08 2.98
CA LYS A 25 10.81 -3.00 3.47
C LYS A 25 11.78 -3.39 2.37
N GLN A 26 11.29 -3.56 1.15
CA GLN A 26 12.13 -3.90 0.01
C GLN A 26 13.15 -2.79 -0.26
N LEU A 27 12.75 -1.53 -0.07
CA LEU A 27 13.64 -0.39 -0.26
C LEU A 27 14.50 -0.10 0.96
N GLY A 28 14.27 -0.80 2.06
CA GLY A 28 15.06 -0.61 3.27
C GLY A 28 14.72 0.65 4.06
N TYR A 29 13.54 1.21 3.87
CA TYR A 29 13.12 2.41 4.60
C TYR A 29 12.44 2.07 5.91
N THR A 30 12.69 2.91 6.92
CA THR A 30 11.84 2.93 8.11
C THR A 30 10.53 3.62 7.77
N GLN A 31 9.52 3.47 8.63
CA GLN A 31 8.26 4.18 8.43
C GLN A 31 8.47 5.69 8.44
N GLU A 32 9.35 6.18 9.32
CA GLU A 32 9.66 7.60 9.39
C GLU A 32 10.27 8.11 8.09
N GLN A 33 11.20 7.36 7.54
CA GLN A 33 11.84 7.74 6.29
C GLN A 33 10.85 7.77 5.13
N LEU A 34 9.99 6.77 5.04
CA LEU A 34 9.01 6.73 3.97
C LEU A 34 7.99 7.85 4.11
N ALA A 35 7.49 8.09 5.33
CA ALA A 35 6.54 9.16 5.57
C ALA A 35 7.11 10.51 5.14
N GLU A 36 8.37 10.77 5.47
CA GLU A 36 9.04 11.99 5.07
C GLU A 36 9.15 12.11 3.55
N ARG A 37 9.54 11.04 2.88
CA ARG A 37 9.69 11.05 1.42
C ARG A 37 8.36 11.24 0.69
N CYS A 38 7.29 10.69 1.25
CA CYS A 38 5.96 10.83 0.66
C CYS A 38 5.27 12.14 1.03
N GLY A 39 5.80 12.85 2.03
CA GLY A 39 5.19 14.09 2.50
C GLY A 39 3.93 13.86 3.33
N VAL A 40 3.83 12.71 4.02
CA VAL A 40 2.70 12.42 4.92
C VAL A 40 3.22 12.28 6.35
N GLY A 41 2.31 12.37 7.32
CA GLY A 41 2.67 12.17 8.71
C GLY A 41 3.00 10.72 9.02
N ILE A 42 3.87 10.51 10.00
CA ILE A 42 4.25 9.16 10.42
C ILE A 42 3.04 8.39 10.95
N ARG A 43 2.15 9.07 11.66
CA ARG A 43 0.95 8.44 12.19
C ARG A 43 0.06 7.94 11.06
N PHE A 44 -0.08 8.73 10.00
CA PHE A 44 -0.86 8.33 8.83
C PHE A 44 -0.28 7.07 8.22
N LEU A 45 1.04 7.04 8.01
CA LEU A 45 1.68 5.88 7.40
C LEU A 45 1.53 4.63 8.26
N LYS A 46 1.67 4.76 9.57
CA LYS A 46 1.47 3.63 10.48
C LYS A 46 0.06 3.07 10.38
N GLU A 47 -0.94 3.95 10.34
CA GLU A 47 -2.33 3.52 10.21
C GLU A 47 -2.59 2.86 8.87
N LEU A 48 -1.99 3.38 7.80
CA LEU A 48 -2.11 2.78 6.48
C LEU A 48 -1.54 1.36 6.47
N GLU A 49 -0.37 1.17 7.04
CA GLU A 49 0.27 -0.14 7.07
C GLU A 49 -0.43 -1.14 7.99
N LEU A 50 -1.19 -0.64 8.96
CA LEU A 50 -2.02 -1.50 9.82
C LEU A 50 -3.34 -1.89 9.17
N GLY A 51 -3.69 -1.28 8.05
CA GLY A 51 -4.90 -1.65 7.33
C GLY A 51 -6.13 -0.88 7.73
N LYS A 52 -5.96 0.32 8.32
CA LYS A 52 -7.11 1.16 8.65
C LYS A 52 -7.87 1.51 7.38
N THR A 53 -9.19 1.37 7.41
CA THR A 53 -10.02 1.53 6.22
C THR A 53 -10.64 2.92 6.06
N THR A 54 -10.50 3.78 7.06
CA THR A 54 -11.13 5.10 7.06
C THR A 54 -10.11 6.21 6.77
N LEU A 55 -9.10 5.91 5.97
CA LEU A 55 -8.07 6.89 5.64
C LEU A 55 -8.48 7.74 4.45
N ARG A 56 -7.91 8.93 4.37
CA ARG A 56 -8.15 9.82 3.25
C ARG A 56 -7.56 9.22 1.98
N PHE A 57 -8.40 9.12 0.97
CA PHE A 57 -8.07 8.57 -0.33
C PHE A 57 -6.90 9.33 -0.98
N ASP A 58 -6.93 10.65 -0.91
CA ASP A 58 -5.89 11.48 -1.52
C ASP A 58 -4.51 11.25 -0.89
N LYS A 59 -4.48 11.05 0.43
CA LYS A 59 -3.23 10.80 1.12
C LYS A 59 -2.70 9.39 0.87
N VAL A 60 -3.59 8.41 0.74
CA VAL A 60 -3.18 7.07 0.34
C VAL A 60 -2.53 7.11 -1.03
N ASN A 61 -3.15 7.84 -1.97
CA ASN A 61 -2.58 8.01 -3.30
C ASN A 61 -1.24 8.75 -3.27
N GLN A 62 -1.05 9.68 -2.34
CA GLN A 62 0.22 10.38 -2.19
C GLN A 62 1.35 9.41 -1.83
N VAL A 63 1.07 8.43 -0.97
CA VAL A 63 2.04 7.40 -0.64
C VAL A 63 2.28 6.48 -1.85
N LEU A 64 1.21 6.02 -2.48
CA LEU A 64 1.32 5.13 -3.64
C LEU A 64 2.05 5.79 -4.81
N ALA A 65 1.84 7.09 -5.01
CA ALA A 65 2.50 7.82 -6.09
C ALA A 65 4.01 7.79 -5.98
N TYR A 66 4.54 7.71 -4.77
CA TYR A 66 5.98 7.60 -4.56
C TYR A 66 6.54 6.35 -5.24
N PHE A 67 5.73 5.30 -5.31
CA PHE A 67 6.11 4.03 -5.94
C PHE A 67 5.61 3.91 -7.39
N GLY A 68 4.93 4.93 -7.89
CA GLY A 68 4.38 4.90 -9.25
C GLY A 68 3.02 4.23 -9.35
N PHE A 69 2.27 4.19 -8.25
CA PHE A 69 0.96 3.54 -8.20
C PHE A 69 -0.12 4.51 -7.76
N GLN A 70 -1.36 4.11 -7.92
CA GLN A 70 -2.52 4.84 -7.43
C GLN A 70 -3.62 3.84 -7.09
N LEU A 71 -4.56 4.26 -6.25
CA LEU A 71 -5.74 3.45 -6.00
C LEU A 71 -6.61 3.42 -7.24
N GLY A 72 -7.26 2.29 -7.44
CA GLY A 72 -8.20 2.14 -8.53
C GLY A 72 -9.13 0.97 -8.24
N PRO A 73 -10.26 0.92 -8.92
CA PRO A 73 -11.19 -0.16 -8.74
C PRO A 73 -10.63 -1.46 -9.31
N ILE A 74 -10.86 -2.54 -8.62
CA ILE A 74 -10.51 -3.86 -9.10
C ILE A 74 -11.76 -4.71 -9.08
N LYS A 75 -11.80 -5.66 -9.99
CA LYS A 75 -12.93 -6.57 -10.06
C LYS A 75 -12.96 -7.42 -8.81
N MET A 76 -14.10 -7.44 -8.14
CA MET A 76 -14.27 -8.24 -6.96
C MET A 76 -14.60 -9.67 -7.35
N GLU A 77 -13.90 -10.61 -6.76
CA GLU A 77 -14.22 -12.00 -6.90
C GLU A 77 -15.31 -12.34 -5.89
N ARG A 78 -16.49 -12.64 -6.39
CA ARG A 78 -17.64 -12.93 -5.53
C ARG A 78 -18.57 -13.87 -6.25
N GLN A 79 -19.52 -14.42 -5.50
CA GLN A 79 -20.54 -15.26 -6.09
C GLN A 79 -21.43 -14.45 -7.02
N PRO A 80 -21.95 -15.09 -8.07
CA PRO A 80 -22.89 -14.42 -8.95
C PRO A 80 -24.10 -13.91 -8.17
N LEU A 81 -24.63 -12.80 -8.64
CA LEU A 81 -25.84 -12.25 -8.03
C LEU A 81 -27.00 -13.21 -8.28
N ASP A 82 -27.77 -13.42 -7.22
CA ASP A 82 -29.02 -14.16 -7.36
C ASP A 82 -30.04 -13.22 -7.94
N GLU A 83 -30.60 -13.59 -9.04
CA GLU A 83 -31.55 -12.72 -9.75
C GLU A 83 -32.93 -13.32 -9.81
#